data_c32978f9a47b8c31d5dc5a51bd7a9430
#
_entry.id   c32978f9a47b8c31d5dc5a51bd7a9430
#
_cell.length_a   1.000
_cell.length_b   1.000
_cell.length_c   1.000
_cell.angle_alpha   90.00
_cell.angle_beta   90.00
_cell.angle_gamma   90.00
#
_symmetry.space_group_name_H-M   'P 1'
#
loop_
_entity.id
_entity.type
_entity.pdbx_description
1 polymer ?
#
loop_
_entity_poly.entity_id
_entity_poly.type
_entity_poly.pdbx_seq_one_letter_code
_entity_poly.pdbx_strand_id
1 'polypeptide(L)'
;MGINCAPLLADLFLYSYEAEFIQGLIKKNERKLARSFNFTFRYIDDALSLNNSRFGDFVDRIYPIKLEIKDTTDTNRSASYLEIDSEGRLRTKLYDKTDDFNFPIVNFPFICSNIPAAPEYGVNISQMIRYSRTCGSYLCHK
;
A
#
# COMPACT_ATOMS: atom_id res chain seq x y z
N MET A 1 -18.20 -7.90 -10.61
CA MET A 1 -17.08 -7.54 -11.51
C MET A 1 -16.91 -6.03 -11.50
N GLY A 2 -15.76 -5.51 -11.06
CA GLY A 2 -15.50 -4.08 -11.08
C GLY A 2 -15.22 -3.59 -12.49
N ILE A 3 -15.56 -2.33 -12.77
CA ILE A 3 -15.21 -1.67 -14.02
C ILE A 3 -13.68 -1.51 -14.04
N ASN A 4 -13.02 -1.82 -15.16
CA ASN A 4 -11.54 -1.77 -15.27
C ASN A 4 -10.94 -0.39 -14.93
N CYS A 5 -11.71 0.69 -15.05
CA CYS A 5 -11.26 2.05 -14.70
C CYS A 5 -11.55 2.46 -13.24
N ALA A 6 -12.19 1.62 -12.43
CA ALA A 6 -12.54 1.97 -11.05
C ALA A 6 -11.32 2.38 -10.20
N PRO A 7 -10.17 1.67 -10.23
CA PRO A 7 -8.97 2.10 -9.49
C PRO A 7 -8.47 3.47 -9.94
N LEU A 8 -8.47 3.75 -11.25
CA LEU A 8 -8.03 5.04 -11.78
C LEU A 8 -8.96 6.18 -11.36
N LEU A 9 -10.27 5.94 -11.36
CA LEU A 9 -11.25 6.92 -10.90
C LEU A 9 -11.12 7.21 -9.41
N ALA A 10 -10.88 6.17 -8.59
CA ALA A 10 -10.60 6.34 -7.17
C ALA A 10 -9.33 7.16 -6.93
N ASP A 11 -8.28 6.86 -7.70
CA ASP A 11 -7.03 7.62 -7.65
C ASP A 11 -7.22 9.09 -7.99
N LEU A 12 -7.91 9.41 -9.07
CA LEU A 12 -8.16 10.79 -9.48
C LEU A 12 -9.05 11.54 -8.47
N PHE A 13 -10.04 10.85 -7.92
CA PHE A 13 -10.94 11.41 -6.91
C PHE A 13 -10.17 11.83 -5.67
N LEU A 14 -9.39 10.93 -5.08
CA LEU A 14 -8.62 11.22 -3.87
C LEU A 14 -7.50 12.23 -4.13
N TYR A 15 -6.82 12.13 -5.28
CA TYR A 15 -5.81 13.09 -5.70
C TYR A 15 -6.34 14.54 -5.76
N SER A 16 -7.59 14.73 -6.16
CA SER A 16 -8.16 16.08 -6.23
C SER A 16 -8.19 16.77 -4.86
N TYR A 17 -8.54 16.06 -3.80
CA TYR A 17 -8.54 16.59 -2.43
C TYR A 17 -7.11 16.84 -1.91
N GLU A 18 -6.21 15.90 -2.17
CA GLU A 18 -4.80 16.02 -1.78
C GLU A 18 -4.14 17.24 -2.45
N ALA A 19 -4.36 17.40 -3.75
CA ALA A 19 -3.84 18.53 -4.52
C ALA A 19 -4.42 19.87 -4.05
N GLU A 20 -5.72 19.94 -3.79
CA GLU A 20 -6.38 21.14 -3.28
C GLU A 20 -5.83 21.54 -1.91
N PHE A 21 -5.66 20.56 -1.01
CA PHE A 21 -5.08 20.79 0.31
C PHE A 21 -3.65 21.36 0.21
N ILE A 22 -2.78 20.72 -0.56
CA ILE A 22 -1.39 21.18 -0.74
C ILE A 22 -1.33 22.56 -1.38
N GLN A 23 -2.13 22.80 -2.41
CA GLN A 23 -2.22 24.14 -3.03
C GLN A 23 -2.71 25.19 -2.03
N GLY A 24 -3.67 24.84 -1.17
CA GLY A 24 -4.15 25.70 -0.09
C GLY A 24 -3.04 26.10 0.88
N LEU A 25 -2.18 25.15 1.28
CA LEU A 25 -1.02 25.41 2.14
C LEU A 25 -0.01 26.35 1.45
N ILE A 26 0.25 26.13 0.17
CA ILE A 26 1.18 26.98 -0.62
C ILE A 26 0.65 28.41 -0.71
N LYS A 27 -0.64 28.58 -0.98
CA LYS A 27 -1.29 29.92 -1.05
C LYS A 27 -1.24 30.65 0.30
N LYS A 28 -1.33 29.91 1.43
CA LYS A 28 -1.19 30.47 2.78
C LYS A 28 0.26 30.70 3.21
N ASN A 29 1.22 30.47 2.31
CA ASN A 29 2.65 30.56 2.56
C ASN A 29 3.17 29.55 3.64
N GLU A 30 2.43 28.46 3.90
CA GLU A 30 2.77 27.40 4.85
C GLU A 30 3.67 26.33 4.17
N ARG A 31 4.72 26.76 3.49
CA ARG A 31 5.61 25.89 2.68
C ARG A 31 6.31 24.82 3.48
N LYS A 32 6.64 25.09 4.76
CA LYS A 32 7.27 24.08 5.63
C LYS A 32 6.31 22.91 5.88
N LEU A 33 5.04 23.21 6.12
CA LEU A 33 4.01 22.19 6.31
C LEU A 33 3.74 21.45 4.99
N ALA A 34 3.63 22.13 3.85
CA ALA A 34 3.47 21.48 2.57
C ALA A 34 4.59 20.48 2.26
N ARG A 35 5.85 20.80 2.62
CA ARG A 35 7.01 19.93 2.43
C ARG A 35 6.97 18.66 3.29
N SER A 36 6.28 18.66 4.44
CA SER A 36 6.17 17.45 5.27
C SER A 36 5.35 16.34 4.59
N PHE A 37 4.57 16.69 3.56
CA PHE A 37 3.81 15.73 2.75
C PHE A 37 4.57 15.20 1.52
N ASN A 38 5.82 15.61 1.29
CA ASN A 38 6.61 15.19 0.12
C ASN A 38 6.83 13.66 0.04
N PHE A 39 6.81 12.98 1.19
CA PHE A 39 6.98 11.54 1.28
C PHE A 39 5.68 10.84 1.68
N THR A 40 4.58 11.37 1.20
CA THR A 40 3.27 10.72 1.31
C THR A 40 2.94 10.04 -0.01
N PHE A 41 2.69 8.76 0.06
CA PHE A 41 2.39 7.89 -1.08
C PHE A 41 1.01 7.29 -0.88
N ARG A 42 0.29 7.10 -1.96
CA ARG A 42 -1.02 6.45 -1.91
C ARG A 42 -1.10 5.34 -2.95
N TYR A 43 -1.71 4.25 -2.57
CA TYR A 43 -2.04 3.16 -3.45
C TYR A 43 -3.51 2.81 -3.28
N ILE A 44 -4.34 3.28 -4.22
CA ILE A 44 -5.81 3.16 -4.21
C ILE A 44 -6.39 3.74 -2.90
N ASP A 45 -6.64 2.90 -1.90
CA ASP A 45 -7.23 3.19 -0.59
C ASP A 45 -6.22 3.26 0.56
N ASP A 46 -4.99 2.81 0.33
CA ASP A 46 -3.94 2.83 1.34
C ASP A 46 -3.05 4.07 1.20
N ALA A 47 -2.85 4.81 2.28
CA ALA A 47 -1.94 5.95 2.35
C ALA A 47 -0.78 5.69 3.30
N LEU A 48 0.45 5.89 2.82
CA LEU A 48 1.68 5.79 3.60
C LEU A 48 2.36 7.15 3.65
N SER A 49 2.54 7.70 4.85
CA SER A 49 3.27 8.95 5.05
C SER A 49 4.54 8.70 5.86
N LEU A 50 5.69 8.97 5.27
CA LEU A 50 6.99 8.80 5.91
C LEU A 50 7.46 10.14 6.51
N ASN A 51 8.05 10.07 7.70
CA ASN A 51 8.61 11.23 8.42
C ASN A 51 7.60 12.37 8.68
N ASN A 52 6.31 12.07 8.76
CA ASN A 52 5.25 13.03 9.08
C ASN A 52 4.36 12.50 10.20
N SER A 53 4.81 12.64 11.43
CA SER A 53 4.05 12.20 12.63
C SER A 53 2.71 12.92 12.82
N ARG A 54 2.53 14.04 12.13
CA ARG A 54 1.30 14.85 12.18
C ARG A 54 0.35 14.57 11.02
N PHE A 55 0.62 13.57 10.19
CA PHE A 55 -0.24 13.25 9.06
C PHE A 55 -1.70 13.04 9.49
N GLY A 56 -1.91 12.27 10.56
CA GLY A 56 -3.22 12.01 11.14
C GLY A 56 -4.03 13.26 11.50
N ASP A 57 -3.37 14.32 11.98
CA ASP A 57 -4.03 15.59 12.34
C ASP A 57 -4.68 16.30 11.13
N PHE A 58 -4.26 15.95 9.92
CA PHE A 58 -4.70 16.59 8.69
C PHE A 58 -5.65 15.73 7.85
N VAL A 59 -5.81 14.48 8.19
CA VAL A 59 -6.64 13.52 7.43
C VAL A 59 -8.05 14.05 7.20
N ASP A 60 -8.73 14.53 8.25
CA ASP A 60 -10.08 15.09 8.18
C ASP A 60 -10.16 16.41 7.39
N ARG A 61 -9.02 17.06 7.18
CA ARG A 61 -8.93 18.30 6.37
C ARG A 61 -8.61 18.01 4.93
N ILE A 62 -7.97 16.88 4.65
CA ILE A 62 -7.60 16.44 3.30
C ILE A 62 -8.78 15.74 2.66
N TYR A 63 -9.38 14.79 3.35
CA TYR A 63 -10.38 13.90 2.77
C TYR A 63 -11.80 14.27 3.24
N PRO A 64 -12.82 13.96 2.44
CA PRO A 64 -14.21 14.24 2.82
C PRO A 64 -14.64 13.39 4.02
N ILE A 65 -15.44 13.98 4.91
CA ILE A 65 -15.94 13.36 6.17
C ILE A 65 -16.66 12.00 5.94
N LYS A 66 -17.12 11.74 4.74
CA LYS A 66 -17.77 10.46 4.39
C LYS A 66 -16.80 9.29 4.22
N LEU A 67 -15.50 9.56 4.14
CA LEU A 67 -14.46 8.52 4.07
C LEU A 67 -14.03 8.15 5.48
N GLU A 68 -14.27 6.91 5.86
CA GLU A 68 -13.74 6.36 7.11
C GLU A 68 -12.26 5.99 6.89
N ILE A 69 -11.37 6.71 7.57
CA ILE A 69 -9.93 6.48 7.48
C ILE A 69 -9.45 5.88 8.79
N LYS A 70 -8.82 4.71 8.71
CA LYS A 70 -8.27 4.00 9.87
C LYS A 70 -6.77 4.14 9.91
N ASP A 71 -6.24 4.54 11.07
CA ASP A 71 -4.81 4.48 11.31
C ASP A 71 -4.41 3.03 11.62
N THR A 72 -3.61 2.47 10.73
CA THR A 72 -3.05 1.11 10.83
C THR A 72 -1.55 1.14 11.09
N THR A 73 -1.01 2.26 11.56
CA THR A 73 0.41 2.43 11.84
C THR A 73 0.85 1.44 12.93
N ASP A 74 1.76 0.55 12.60
CA ASP A 74 2.33 -0.39 13.56
C ASP A 74 3.41 0.30 14.42
N THR A 75 3.36 0.05 15.72
CA THR A 75 4.35 0.56 16.68
C THR A 75 5.72 -0.11 16.55
N ASN A 76 5.80 -1.23 15.84
CA ASN A 76 7.00 -2.08 15.71
C ASN A 76 7.96 -1.68 14.58
N ARG A 77 7.88 -0.46 14.04
CA ARG A 77 8.70 0.03 12.93
C ARG A 77 8.54 -0.74 11.62
N SER A 78 7.47 -1.51 11.48
CA SER A 78 7.09 -2.16 10.24
C SER A 78 5.77 -1.58 9.74
N ALA A 79 5.66 -1.39 8.44
CA ALA A 79 4.40 -1.16 7.77
C ALA A 79 4.16 -2.33 6.81
N SER A 80 2.91 -2.62 6.46
CA SER A 80 2.55 -3.76 5.60
C SER A 80 3.33 -3.86 4.28
N TYR A 81 4.09 -2.84 3.92
CA TYR A 81 4.91 -2.76 2.69
C TYR A 81 6.40 -2.53 2.94
N LEU A 82 6.77 -2.11 4.15
CA LEU A 82 8.11 -1.63 4.46
C LEU A 82 8.57 -2.18 5.80
N GLU A 83 9.74 -2.77 5.82
CA GLU A 83 10.42 -3.23 7.01
C GLU A 83 11.73 -2.46 7.17
N ILE A 84 12.04 -2.03 8.39
CA ILE A 84 13.34 -1.44 8.70
C ILE A 84 14.20 -2.55 9.32
N ASP A 85 15.29 -2.92 8.64
CA ASP A 85 16.20 -3.93 9.15
C ASP A 85 16.99 -3.45 10.38
N SER A 86 17.74 -4.38 10.99
CA SER A 86 18.59 -4.08 12.16
C SER A 86 19.68 -3.04 11.90
N GLU A 87 20.02 -2.80 10.62
CA GLU A 87 20.98 -1.79 10.18
C GLU A 87 20.34 -0.44 9.88
N GLY A 88 19.03 -0.31 10.08
CA GLY A 88 18.27 0.92 9.82
C GLY A 88 17.97 1.16 8.35
N ARG A 89 18.13 0.15 7.48
CA ARG A 89 17.83 0.24 6.05
C ARG A 89 16.37 -0.10 5.80
N LEU A 90 15.75 0.65 4.92
CA LEU A 90 14.40 0.38 4.45
C LEU A 90 14.44 -0.84 3.51
N ARG A 91 13.68 -1.87 3.83
CA ARG A 91 13.45 -3.03 2.97
C ARG A 91 11.99 -3.07 2.55
N THR A 92 11.76 -3.39 1.30
CA THR A 92 10.40 -3.67 0.81
C THR A 92 10.12 -5.15 0.97
N LYS A 93 9.03 -5.47 1.65
CA LYS A 93 8.50 -6.83 1.79
C LYS A 93 7.10 -6.87 1.17
N LEU A 94 6.82 -7.92 0.42
CA LEU A 94 5.46 -8.13 -0.06
C LEU A 94 4.59 -8.54 1.12
N TYR A 95 3.54 -7.75 1.38
CA TYR A 95 2.54 -8.11 2.36
C TYR A 95 1.67 -9.25 1.83
N ASP A 96 1.60 -10.34 2.58
CA ASP A 96 0.71 -11.45 2.29
C ASP A 96 -0.44 -11.44 3.31
N LYS A 97 -1.65 -11.16 2.83
CA LYS A 97 -2.85 -11.18 3.67
C LYS A 97 -3.13 -12.54 4.33
N THR A 98 -2.49 -13.60 3.87
CA THR A 98 -2.62 -14.91 4.49
C THR A 98 -1.98 -14.97 5.86
N ASP A 99 -0.97 -14.13 6.12
CA ASP A 99 -0.31 -14.03 7.42
C ASP A 99 -1.22 -13.45 8.52
N ASP A 100 -2.32 -12.79 8.15
CA ASP A 100 -3.31 -12.24 9.10
C ASP A 100 -4.25 -13.31 9.68
N PHE A 101 -4.24 -14.52 9.13
CA PHE A 101 -5.16 -15.57 9.52
C PHE A 101 -4.43 -16.70 10.25
N ASN A 102 -5.01 -17.19 11.35
CA ASN A 102 -4.48 -18.30 12.15
C ASN A 102 -4.78 -19.70 11.56
N PHE A 103 -5.15 -19.77 10.29
CA PHE A 103 -5.41 -21.05 9.61
C PHE A 103 -4.70 -21.07 8.24
N PRO A 104 -4.29 -22.25 7.75
CA PRO A 104 -3.59 -22.34 6.47
C PRO A 104 -4.53 -21.99 5.32
N ILE A 105 -4.15 -20.97 4.55
CA ILE A 105 -4.83 -20.58 3.32
C ILE A 105 -4.02 -21.14 2.15
N VAL A 106 -4.63 -21.99 1.36
CA VAL A 106 -4.02 -22.52 0.14
C VAL A 106 -4.35 -21.57 -1.01
N ASN A 107 -3.38 -20.74 -1.37
CA ASN A 107 -3.55 -19.73 -2.43
C ASN A 107 -3.40 -20.30 -3.85
N PHE A 108 -2.90 -21.53 -3.96
CA PHE A 108 -2.63 -22.14 -5.25
C PHE A 108 -3.46 -23.41 -5.43
N PRO A 109 -4.09 -23.59 -6.59
CA PRO A 109 -4.74 -24.84 -6.90
C PRO A 109 -3.69 -25.96 -6.94
N PHE A 110 -4.05 -27.15 -6.46
CA PHE A 110 -3.17 -28.32 -6.55
C PHE A 110 -3.01 -28.73 -8.01
N ILE A 111 -1.78 -29.02 -8.44
CA ILE A 111 -1.43 -29.48 -9.81
C ILE A 111 -2.24 -30.72 -10.24
N CYS A 112 -2.72 -31.50 -9.28
CA CYS A 112 -3.58 -32.68 -9.53
C CYS A 112 -5.08 -32.36 -9.39
N SER A 113 -5.48 -31.08 -9.39
CA SER A 113 -6.88 -30.68 -9.31
C SER A 113 -7.56 -30.76 -10.69
N ASN A 114 -8.89 -30.63 -10.71
CA ASN A 114 -9.67 -30.60 -11.97
C ASN A 114 -9.50 -29.29 -12.76
N ILE A 115 -8.57 -28.42 -12.37
CA ILE A 115 -8.28 -27.16 -13.07
C ILE A 115 -7.31 -27.45 -14.21
N PRO A 116 -7.51 -26.90 -15.40
CA PRO A 116 -6.55 -27.04 -16.49
C PRO A 116 -5.15 -26.57 -16.09
N ALA A 117 -4.11 -27.33 -16.43
CA ALA A 117 -2.73 -27.06 -16.03
C ALA A 117 -2.20 -25.68 -16.50
N ALA A 118 -2.62 -25.21 -17.65
CA ALA A 118 -2.13 -23.94 -18.21
C ALA A 118 -2.48 -22.69 -17.35
N PRO A 119 -3.72 -22.50 -16.89
CA PRO A 119 -4.05 -21.43 -15.91
C PRO A 119 -3.29 -21.55 -14.61
N GLU A 120 -3.08 -22.76 -14.11
CA GLU A 120 -2.37 -23.03 -12.88
C GLU A 120 -0.90 -22.61 -12.96
N TYR A 121 -0.18 -23.03 -13.99
CA TYR A 121 1.18 -22.55 -14.26
C TYR A 121 1.24 -21.03 -14.41
N GLY A 122 0.23 -20.45 -15.08
CA GLY A 122 0.12 -18.99 -15.24
C GLY A 122 0.06 -18.24 -13.90
N VAL A 123 -0.72 -18.76 -12.94
CA VAL A 123 -0.79 -18.19 -11.59
C VAL A 123 0.55 -18.29 -10.88
N ASN A 124 1.20 -19.46 -10.89
CA ASN A 124 2.50 -19.67 -10.25
C ASN A 124 3.57 -18.75 -10.83
N ILE A 125 3.68 -18.67 -12.17
CA ILE A 125 4.65 -17.79 -12.85
C ILE A 125 4.37 -16.32 -12.52
N SER A 126 3.12 -15.88 -12.53
CA SER A 126 2.77 -14.49 -12.23
C SER A 126 3.13 -14.10 -10.80
N GLN A 127 2.93 -15.01 -9.84
CA GLN A 127 3.34 -14.78 -8.46
C GLN A 127 4.86 -14.75 -8.30
N MET A 128 5.60 -15.63 -8.94
CA MET A 128 7.06 -15.59 -8.94
C MET A 128 7.60 -14.27 -9.51
N ILE A 129 7.02 -13.79 -10.61
CA ILE A 129 7.36 -12.48 -11.19
C ILE A 129 7.05 -11.35 -10.20
N ARG A 130 5.90 -11.40 -9.54
CA ARG A 130 5.51 -10.42 -8.52
C ARG A 130 6.51 -10.40 -7.37
N TYR A 131 6.85 -11.55 -6.79
CA TYR A 131 7.84 -11.65 -5.71
C TYR A 131 9.22 -11.15 -6.15
N SER A 132 9.70 -11.53 -7.32
CA SER A 132 11.02 -11.10 -7.81
C SER A 132 11.13 -9.61 -8.04
N ARG A 133 10.01 -8.92 -8.33
CA ARG A 133 9.99 -7.47 -8.56
C ARG A 133 9.82 -6.65 -7.29
N THR A 134 9.17 -7.21 -6.28
CA THR A 134 8.79 -6.48 -5.06
C THR A 134 9.70 -6.77 -3.88
N CYS A 135 10.32 -7.94 -3.81
CA CYS A 135 11.21 -8.30 -2.72
C CYS A 135 12.64 -7.85 -3.00
N GLY A 136 13.19 -7.02 -2.12
CA GLY A 136 14.59 -6.56 -2.21
C GLY A 136 15.64 -7.61 -1.83
N SER A 137 15.23 -8.81 -1.38
CA SER A 137 16.13 -9.92 -1.05
C SER A 137 15.48 -11.27 -1.33
N TYR A 138 16.30 -12.27 -1.66
CA TYR A 138 15.89 -13.65 -1.93
C TYR A 138 15.24 -14.38 -0.73
N LEU A 139 15.24 -13.79 0.46
CA LEU A 139 14.72 -14.38 1.71
C LEU A 139 13.22 -14.13 1.97
N CYS A 140 12.50 -13.53 1.02
CA CYS A 140 11.05 -13.35 1.14
C CYS A 140 10.22 -14.62 0.84
N HIS A 141 10.87 -15.77 0.68
CA HIS A 141 10.20 -17.03 0.48
C HIS A 141 10.13 -17.81 1.79
N LYS A 142 8.94 -17.88 2.36
CA LYS A 142 8.52 -18.96 3.28
C LYS A 142 7.52 -19.84 2.57
#